data_319c3576e1f30557bbeb7ac75f98d8f9
#
_entry.id   319c3576e1f30557bbeb7ac75f98d8f9
#
_cell.length_a   1.000
_cell.length_b   1.000
_cell.length_c   1.000
_cell.angle_alpha   90.00
_cell.angle_beta   90.00
_cell.angle_gamma   90.00
#
_symmetry.space_group_name_H-M   'P 1'
#
loop_
_entity.id
_entity.type
_entity.pdbx_description
1 polymer ?
#
loop_
_entity_poly.entity_id
_entity_poly.type
_entity_poly.pdbx_seq_one_letter_code
_entity_poly.pdbx_strand_id
1 'polypeptide(L)'
;MQPILISFVVLVVVLALKGLRIVRQAEVVIIERLGRFDRLLNPGINIIWPFIDRPRQIQWRGGLTKGASTRIVMSSRVDMREQVFDFPEQSVITRDNVVISVNGLLYYQVTDPKRVAYEVASLPTAIEKLAQTTLRNIIGEMELDTTLSSRDLINGKMREVLDEATDKWGVKVNRVELQDISPPHTVQEAMEKQMRAERDKRATVLDAEAEKLSKILRAEGVRDSEIAEAEGNRQARVLRAKGEAEGLEIVRDALAGVDANAAQYQIALQYLETLGGLAANGRGDKTVFLPFETANVLGGIGSIKELLGDSGSDNVDGSPPPLPR
;
A
#
# COMPACT_ATOMS: atom_id res chain seq x y z
N MET A 1 15.74 -86.06 -17.63
CA MET A 1 16.50 -84.77 -17.74
C MET A 1 15.62 -83.56 -18.07
N GLN A 2 14.60 -83.72 -18.93
CA GLN A 2 13.65 -82.56 -19.26
C GLN A 2 12.96 -81.93 -18.10
N PRO A 3 12.38 -82.65 -17.08
CA PRO A 3 11.61 -81.95 -15.99
C PRO A 3 12.50 -81.12 -15.08
N ILE A 4 13.80 -81.53 -14.88
CA ILE A 4 14.75 -80.75 -14.09
C ILE A 4 15.09 -79.42 -14.77
N LEU A 5 15.27 -79.44 -16.08
CA LEU A 5 15.59 -78.25 -16.87
C LEU A 5 14.42 -77.29 -16.90
N ILE A 6 13.20 -77.76 -17.03
CA ILE A 6 11.96 -76.92 -16.94
C ILE A 6 11.87 -76.32 -15.57
N SER A 7 12.05 -77.10 -14.46
CA SER A 7 12.01 -76.57 -13.09
C SER A 7 13.07 -75.47 -12.87
N PHE A 8 14.26 -75.61 -13.39
CA PHE A 8 15.34 -74.65 -13.31
C PHE A 8 14.99 -73.35 -14.09
N VAL A 9 14.45 -73.47 -15.31
CA VAL A 9 14.01 -72.30 -16.07
C VAL A 9 12.89 -71.55 -15.37
N VAL A 10 11.90 -72.30 -14.83
CA VAL A 10 10.79 -71.68 -14.04
C VAL A 10 11.35 -70.96 -12.82
N LEU A 11 12.29 -71.56 -12.09
CA LEU A 11 12.92 -70.92 -10.93
C LEU A 11 13.64 -69.64 -11.33
N VAL A 12 14.41 -69.66 -12.43
CA VAL A 12 15.11 -68.44 -12.91
C VAL A 12 14.14 -67.35 -13.31
N VAL A 13 13.04 -67.67 -14.00
CA VAL A 13 11.99 -66.73 -14.39
C VAL A 13 11.30 -66.14 -13.15
N VAL A 14 10.96 -66.94 -12.16
CA VAL A 14 10.37 -66.49 -10.90
C VAL A 14 11.32 -65.56 -10.14
N LEU A 15 12.60 -65.89 -10.09
CA LEU A 15 13.64 -65.04 -9.49
C LEU A 15 13.79 -63.72 -10.23
N ALA A 16 13.80 -63.74 -11.55
CA ALA A 16 13.87 -62.54 -12.37
C ALA A 16 12.67 -61.62 -12.18
N LEU A 17 11.45 -62.19 -12.15
CA LEU A 17 10.21 -61.47 -11.92
C LEU A 17 10.14 -60.87 -10.51
N LYS A 18 10.58 -61.61 -9.47
CA LYS A 18 10.67 -61.11 -8.10
C LYS A 18 11.78 -60.09 -7.90
N GLY A 19 12.82 -60.12 -8.71
CA GLY A 19 13.93 -59.18 -8.68
C GLY A 19 13.64 -57.86 -9.39
N LEU A 20 12.57 -57.76 -10.21
CA LEU A 20 12.24 -56.57 -10.92
C LEU A 20 11.49 -55.58 -9.99
N ARG A 21 12.03 -54.38 -9.82
CA ARG A 21 11.42 -53.33 -9.01
C ARG A 21 11.33 -52.02 -9.80
N ILE A 22 10.12 -51.47 -9.86
CA ILE A 22 9.87 -50.20 -10.51
C ILE A 22 9.83 -49.12 -9.42
N VAL A 23 10.69 -48.12 -9.58
CA VAL A 23 10.74 -46.93 -8.71
C VAL A 23 10.11 -45.76 -9.46
N ARG A 24 9.22 -45.05 -8.82
CA ARG A 24 8.53 -43.88 -9.41
C ARG A 24 9.50 -42.70 -9.55
N GLN A 25 9.17 -41.77 -10.43
CA GLN A 25 9.90 -40.51 -10.55
C GLN A 25 9.82 -39.72 -9.23
N ALA A 26 10.94 -39.06 -8.88
CA ALA A 26 11.11 -38.34 -7.61
C ALA A 26 11.13 -39.21 -6.35
N GLU A 27 11.07 -40.53 -6.44
CA GLU A 27 11.28 -41.47 -5.33
C GLU A 27 12.65 -42.15 -5.48
N VAL A 28 13.27 -42.50 -4.36
CA VAL A 28 14.50 -43.29 -4.30
C VAL A 28 14.30 -44.40 -3.28
N VAL A 29 14.83 -45.59 -3.56
CA VAL A 29 14.80 -46.72 -2.66
C VAL A 29 16.24 -47.10 -2.27
N ILE A 30 16.47 -47.26 -0.97
CA ILE A 30 17.78 -47.62 -0.42
C ILE A 30 17.84 -49.13 -0.30
N ILE A 31 18.87 -49.74 -0.88
CA ILE A 31 19.10 -51.20 -0.84
C ILE A 31 20.21 -51.51 0.12
N GLU A 32 19.91 -52.42 1.02
CA GLU A 32 20.87 -53.09 1.89
C GLU A 32 21.15 -54.51 1.38
N ARG A 33 22.43 -54.86 1.29
CA ARG A 33 22.89 -56.20 1.00
C ARG A 33 23.53 -56.77 2.27
N LEU A 34 22.93 -57.82 2.81
CA LEU A 34 23.40 -58.45 4.06
C LEU A 34 23.65 -57.45 5.21
N GLY A 35 22.78 -56.45 5.34
CA GLY A 35 22.87 -55.47 6.40
C GLY A 35 23.81 -54.27 6.13
N ARG A 36 24.47 -54.22 4.99
CA ARG A 36 25.32 -53.10 4.57
C ARG A 36 24.65 -52.34 3.45
N PHE A 37 24.85 -51.02 3.42
CA PHE A 37 24.45 -50.20 2.28
C PHE A 37 25.12 -50.69 1.01
N ASP A 38 24.34 -50.96 -0.02
CA ASP A 38 24.84 -51.36 -1.34
C ASP A 38 24.68 -50.21 -2.34
N ARG A 39 23.46 -49.83 -2.65
CA ARG A 39 23.18 -48.79 -3.65
C ARG A 39 21.82 -48.11 -3.45
N LEU A 40 21.65 -47.01 -4.16
CA LEU A 40 20.37 -46.34 -4.32
C LEU A 40 19.72 -46.78 -5.64
N LEU A 41 18.42 -47.11 -5.58
CA LEU A 41 17.64 -47.36 -6.79
C LEU A 41 17.04 -46.03 -7.27
N ASN A 42 17.50 -45.58 -8.41
CA ASN A 42 16.99 -44.39 -9.08
C ASN A 42 15.64 -44.67 -9.76
N PRO A 43 14.87 -43.65 -10.13
CA PRO A 43 13.63 -43.82 -10.88
C PRO A 43 13.80 -44.67 -12.14
N GLY A 44 12.85 -45.59 -12.36
CA GLY A 44 12.85 -46.50 -13.49
C GLY A 44 12.83 -47.97 -13.08
N ILE A 45 13.20 -48.84 -14.01
CA ILE A 45 13.24 -50.29 -13.81
C ILE A 45 14.58 -50.65 -13.21
N ASN A 46 14.56 -51.31 -12.07
CA ASN A 46 15.73 -51.76 -11.33
C ASN A 46 15.65 -53.26 -11.06
N ILE A 47 16.80 -53.94 -11.09
CA ILE A 47 16.92 -55.36 -10.79
C ILE A 47 17.58 -55.49 -9.42
N ILE A 48 16.96 -56.23 -8.51
CA ILE A 48 17.48 -56.55 -7.19
C ILE A 48 17.54 -58.06 -6.99
N TRP A 49 18.49 -58.54 -6.18
CA TRP A 49 18.58 -59.94 -5.79
C TRP A 49 17.60 -60.27 -4.66
N PRO A 50 16.51 -61.01 -4.93
CA PRO A 50 15.35 -61.08 -4.00
C PRO A 50 15.66 -61.74 -2.62
N PHE A 51 16.77 -62.45 -2.44
CA PHE A 51 17.15 -63.07 -1.18
C PHE A 51 18.22 -62.28 -0.42
N ILE A 52 19.09 -61.56 -1.12
CA ILE A 52 20.26 -60.92 -0.54
C ILE A 52 19.99 -59.41 -0.34
N ASP A 53 19.28 -58.79 -1.28
CA ASP A 53 19.02 -57.38 -1.29
C ASP A 53 17.66 -57.09 -0.58
N ARG A 54 17.70 -56.24 0.40
CA ARG A 54 16.51 -55.81 1.14
C ARG A 54 16.38 -54.31 1.08
N PRO A 55 15.17 -53.76 0.77
CA PRO A 55 14.93 -52.34 0.87
C PRO A 55 14.91 -51.91 2.33
N ARG A 56 15.69 -50.89 2.66
CA ARG A 56 15.70 -50.27 3.99
C ARG A 56 14.35 -49.59 4.28
N GLN A 57 13.77 -49.89 5.41
CA GLN A 57 12.59 -49.17 5.90
C GLN A 57 13.02 -47.99 6.77
N ILE A 58 12.47 -46.83 6.49
CA ILE A 58 12.68 -45.61 7.24
C ILE A 58 11.35 -45.10 7.78
N GLN A 59 11.41 -44.40 8.91
CA GLN A 59 10.25 -43.74 9.48
C GLN A 59 9.94 -42.48 8.68
N TRP A 60 8.73 -42.42 8.14
CA TRP A 60 8.28 -41.30 7.33
C TRP A 60 6.93 -40.79 7.84
N ARG A 61 6.64 -39.51 7.63
CA ARG A 61 5.33 -38.97 7.97
C ARG A 61 4.33 -39.37 6.89
N GLY A 62 3.33 -40.16 7.23
CA GLY A 62 2.23 -40.50 6.30
C GLY A 62 1.39 -39.27 6.01
N GLY A 63 0.92 -39.15 4.74
CA GLY A 63 0.17 -38.00 4.26
C GLY A 63 -1.07 -37.71 5.11
N LEU A 64 -1.44 -36.44 5.16
CA LEU A 64 -2.62 -35.86 5.81
C LEU A 64 -3.91 -36.56 5.36
N THR A 65 -4.39 -37.50 6.15
CA THR A 65 -5.79 -37.92 6.07
C THR A 65 -6.57 -36.96 6.96
N LYS A 66 -7.57 -36.26 6.39
CA LYS A 66 -8.43 -35.31 7.11
C LYS A 66 -8.87 -35.91 8.46
N GLY A 67 -8.42 -35.30 9.57
CA GLY A 67 -8.91 -35.60 10.91
C GLY A 67 -8.12 -36.62 11.74
N ALA A 68 -6.97 -37.16 11.28
CA ALA A 68 -6.15 -38.07 12.05
C ALA A 68 -4.78 -37.45 12.36
N SER A 69 -4.34 -37.62 13.61
CA SER A 69 -2.98 -37.33 14.07
C SER A 69 -1.96 -37.87 13.08
N THR A 70 -0.94 -37.08 12.75
CA THR A 70 0.14 -37.42 11.85
C THR A 70 0.75 -38.77 12.26
N ARG A 71 0.50 -39.79 11.46
CA ARG A 71 1.00 -41.13 11.72
C ARG A 71 2.39 -41.28 11.13
N ILE A 72 3.34 -41.72 11.94
CA ILE A 72 4.63 -42.17 11.45
C ILE A 72 4.41 -43.54 10.76
N VAL A 73 4.72 -43.60 9.48
CA VAL A 73 4.58 -44.81 8.65
C VAL A 73 5.98 -45.29 8.25
N MET A 74 6.18 -46.62 8.31
CA MET A 74 7.40 -47.21 7.79
C MET A 74 7.33 -47.25 6.24
N SER A 75 8.19 -46.56 5.58
CA SER A 75 8.31 -46.54 4.10
C SER A 75 9.68 -47.02 3.67
N SER A 76 9.72 -47.79 2.59
CA SER A 76 10.98 -48.15 1.92
C SER A 76 11.35 -47.16 0.81
N ARG A 77 10.54 -46.12 0.57
CA ARG A 77 10.74 -45.13 -0.46
C ARG A 77 10.97 -43.78 0.18
N VAL A 78 11.95 -43.05 -0.29
CA VAL A 78 12.27 -41.69 0.07
C VAL A 78 11.75 -40.76 -1.03
N ASP A 79 10.89 -39.85 -0.71
CA ASP A 79 10.44 -38.80 -1.64
C ASP A 79 11.48 -37.68 -1.67
N MET A 80 11.95 -37.33 -2.87
CA MET A 80 12.98 -36.31 -3.11
C MET A 80 12.38 -34.92 -3.39
N ARG A 81 11.04 -34.81 -3.41
CA ARG A 81 10.38 -33.54 -3.61
C ARG A 81 10.41 -32.71 -2.32
N GLU A 82 10.21 -31.43 -2.46
CA GLU A 82 10.02 -30.56 -1.33
C GLU A 82 8.77 -30.99 -0.52
N GLN A 83 8.93 -31.04 0.78
CA GLN A 83 7.91 -31.47 1.72
C GLN A 83 7.65 -30.38 2.74
N VAL A 84 6.42 -30.32 3.20
CA VAL A 84 5.98 -29.42 4.27
C VAL A 84 5.88 -30.19 5.57
N PHE A 85 6.55 -29.68 6.58
CA PHE A 85 6.48 -30.18 7.93
C PHE A 85 5.80 -29.16 8.81
N ASP A 86 4.63 -29.50 9.34
CA ASP A 86 3.89 -28.73 10.31
C ASP A 86 4.34 -29.14 11.70
N PHE A 87 4.94 -28.23 12.46
CA PHE A 87 5.29 -28.49 13.85
C PHE A 87 4.20 -27.94 14.79
N PRO A 88 3.80 -28.76 15.79
CA PRO A 88 2.67 -28.45 16.64
C PRO A 88 2.93 -27.20 17.47
N GLU A 89 1.85 -26.57 17.90
CA GLU A 89 1.85 -25.44 18.80
C GLU A 89 2.69 -25.70 20.04
N GLN A 90 3.55 -24.75 20.38
CA GLN A 90 4.44 -24.81 21.51
C GLN A 90 4.36 -23.52 22.33
N SER A 91 4.25 -23.67 23.65
CA SER A 91 4.39 -22.56 24.58
C SER A 91 5.85 -22.20 24.77
N VAL A 92 6.19 -20.93 24.57
CA VAL A 92 7.52 -20.36 24.77
C VAL A 92 7.42 -19.08 25.61
N ILE A 93 8.51 -18.75 26.31
CA ILE A 93 8.58 -17.53 27.15
C ILE A 93 9.47 -16.53 26.45
N THR A 94 8.98 -15.33 26.23
CA THR A 94 9.72 -14.21 25.66
C THR A 94 10.66 -13.59 26.69
N ARG A 95 11.58 -12.71 26.25
CA ARG A 95 12.54 -12.03 27.13
C ARG A 95 11.86 -11.17 28.20
N ASP A 96 10.71 -10.61 27.91
CA ASP A 96 9.86 -9.82 28.83
C ASP A 96 8.92 -10.69 29.69
N ASN A 97 9.21 -12.00 29.76
CA ASN A 97 8.55 -12.98 30.61
C ASN A 97 7.05 -13.21 30.29
N VAL A 98 6.67 -13.03 29.04
CA VAL A 98 5.32 -13.38 28.56
C VAL A 98 5.32 -14.78 27.95
N VAL A 99 4.36 -15.62 28.36
CA VAL A 99 4.15 -16.95 27.76
C VAL A 99 3.34 -16.77 26.49
N ILE A 100 3.86 -17.21 25.36
CA ILE A 100 3.16 -17.19 24.07
C ILE A 100 3.08 -18.60 23.48
N SER A 101 2.03 -18.87 22.73
CA SER A 101 1.88 -20.08 21.94
C SER A 101 2.26 -19.80 20.49
N VAL A 102 3.15 -20.63 19.94
CA VAL A 102 3.66 -20.45 18.58
C VAL A 102 3.67 -21.76 17.84
N ASN A 103 3.22 -21.76 16.58
CA ASN A 103 3.31 -22.86 15.62
C ASN A 103 3.92 -22.37 14.30
N GLY A 104 4.30 -23.31 13.44
CA GLY A 104 4.86 -22.93 12.15
C GLY A 104 5.04 -24.10 11.21
N LEU A 105 5.45 -23.74 9.99
CA LEU A 105 5.71 -24.64 8.87
C LEU A 105 7.19 -24.60 8.50
N LEU A 106 7.69 -25.75 8.12
CA LEU A 106 9.06 -25.92 7.61
C LEU A 106 8.97 -26.59 6.25
N TYR A 107 9.60 -26.00 5.27
CA TYR A 107 9.76 -26.56 3.91
C TYR A 107 11.14 -27.14 3.79
N TYR A 108 11.22 -28.43 3.54
CA TYR A 108 12.48 -29.14 3.43
C TYR A 108 12.49 -30.12 2.25
N GLN A 109 13.67 -30.42 1.78
CA GLN A 109 13.89 -31.36 0.71
C GLN A 109 15.03 -32.32 1.08
N VAL A 110 14.86 -33.60 0.78
CA VAL A 110 15.92 -34.59 0.94
C VAL A 110 16.93 -34.43 -0.20
N THR A 111 18.18 -34.19 0.14
CA THR A 111 19.30 -34.07 -0.80
C THR A 111 20.11 -35.36 -0.89
N ASP A 112 20.31 -36.04 0.25
CA ASP A 112 21.04 -37.29 0.32
C ASP A 112 20.20 -38.37 1.09
N PRO A 113 19.51 -39.28 0.38
CA PRO A 113 18.74 -40.35 0.97
C PRO A 113 19.54 -41.31 1.85
N LYS A 114 20.82 -41.49 1.55
CA LYS A 114 21.70 -42.36 2.34
C LYS A 114 21.90 -41.75 3.74
N ARG A 115 22.24 -40.49 3.83
CA ARG A 115 22.40 -39.81 5.13
C ARG A 115 21.10 -39.83 5.94
N VAL A 116 19.96 -39.60 5.32
CA VAL A 116 18.65 -39.69 5.98
C VAL A 116 18.40 -41.05 6.62
N ALA A 117 18.85 -42.15 6.00
CA ALA A 117 18.59 -43.47 6.49
C ALA A 117 19.59 -43.95 7.57
N TYR A 118 20.80 -43.41 7.62
CA TYR A 118 21.87 -43.93 8.49
C TYR A 118 22.37 -42.93 9.53
N GLU A 119 22.23 -41.61 9.30
CA GLU A 119 22.68 -40.60 10.26
C GLU A 119 21.61 -40.22 11.29
N VAL A 120 20.32 -40.43 10.97
CA VAL A 120 19.22 -40.10 11.87
C VAL A 120 18.22 -41.26 11.99
N ALA A 121 17.84 -41.59 13.21
CA ALA A 121 16.89 -42.68 13.47
C ALA A 121 15.47 -42.39 12.99
N SER A 122 15.01 -41.15 13.20
CA SER A 122 13.69 -40.67 12.78
C SER A 122 13.80 -39.22 12.37
N LEU A 123 13.83 -38.98 11.07
CA LEU A 123 13.92 -37.63 10.50
C LEU A 123 12.77 -36.72 10.97
N PRO A 124 11.48 -37.14 10.93
CA PRO A 124 10.39 -36.29 11.37
C PRO A 124 10.51 -35.83 12.82
N THR A 125 10.86 -36.77 13.71
CA THR A 125 11.01 -36.45 15.14
C THR A 125 12.22 -35.56 15.41
N ALA A 126 13.32 -35.79 14.72
CA ALA A 126 14.54 -34.98 14.85
C ALA A 126 14.31 -33.54 14.40
N ILE A 127 13.67 -33.34 13.24
CA ILE A 127 13.31 -32.00 12.72
C ILE A 127 12.35 -31.31 13.70
N GLU A 128 11.33 -32.02 14.20
CA GLU A 128 10.38 -31.46 15.15
C GLU A 128 11.08 -30.93 16.40
N LYS A 129 11.90 -31.76 17.03
CA LYS A 129 12.59 -31.37 18.27
C LYS A 129 13.60 -30.24 18.04
N LEU A 130 14.30 -30.28 16.92
CA LEU A 130 15.23 -29.24 16.55
C LEU A 130 14.50 -27.90 16.31
N ALA A 131 13.42 -27.92 15.54
CA ALA A 131 12.61 -26.72 15.27
C ALA A 131 12.03 -26.13 16.58
N GLN A 132 11.47 -26.98 17.44
CA GLN A 132 10.93 -26.57 18.74
C GLN A 132 11.99 -25.92 19.65
N THR A 133 13.20 -26.50 19.68
CA THR A 133 14.29 -25.97 20.53
C THR A 133 14.85 -24.68 19.98
N THR A 134 15.06 -24.62 18.66
CA THR A 134 15.55 -23.40 17.98
C THR A 134 14.55 -22.26 18.13
N LEU A 135 13.26 -22.52 17.91
CA LEU A 135 12.20 -21.54 18.10
C LEU A 135 12.18 -20.98 19.52
N ARG A 136 12.28 -21.87 20.54
CA ARG A 136 12.33 -21.46 21.94
C ARG A 136 13.51 -20.55 22.23
N ASN A 137 14.68 -20.87 21.71
CA ASN A 137 15.88 -20.06 21.91
C ASN A 137 15.74 -18.68 21.27
N ILE A 138 15.31 -18.62 20.00
CA ILE A 138 15.17 -17.36 19.28
C ILE A 138 14.13 -16.44 19.94
N ILE A 139 12.97 -16.98 20.29
CA ILE A 139 11.90 -16.17 20.93
C ILE A 139 12.31 -15.78 22.37
N GLY A 140 13.01 -16.65 23.10
CA GLY A 140 13.51 -16.32 24.43
C GLY A 140 14.48 -15.14 24.51
N GLU A 141 15.12 -14.79 23.38
CA GLU A 141 15.98 -13.61 23.26
C GLU A 141 15.23 -12.34 22.86
N MET A 142 13.96 -12.45 22.42
CA MET A 142 13.16 -11.36 21.87
C MET A 142 12.03 -10.93 22.81
N GLU A 143 11.69 -9.65 22.76
CA GLU A 143 10.48 -9.12 23.43
C GLU A 143 9.23 -9.46 22.62
N LEU A 144 8.07 -9.46 23.27
CA LEU A 144 6.80 -9.80 22.65
C LEU A 144 6.50 -8.91 21.42
N ASP A 145 6.62 -7.60 21.55
CA ASP A 145 6.37 -6.64 20.47
C ASP A 145 7.28 -6.89 19.26
N THR A 146 8.56 -7.19 19.51
CA THR A 146 9.53 -7.52 18.47
C THR A 146 9.18 -8.87 17.83
N THR A 147 8.76 -9.85 18.62
CA THR A 147 8.36 -11.19 18.12
C THR A 147 7.15 -11.08 17.18
N LEU A 148 6.18 -10.23 17.50
CA LEU A 148 4.98 -10.04 16.67
C LEU A 148 5.27 -9.25 15.38
N SER A 149 6.18 -8.27 15.45
CA SER A 149 6.49 -7.36 14.33
C SER A 149 7.59 -7.87 13.39
N SER A 150 8.50 -8.75 13.87
CA SER A 150 9.71 -9.16 13.15
C SER A 150 9.71 -10.65 12.76
N ARG A 151 8.59 -11.15 12.25
CA ARG A 151 8.44 -12.55 11.84
C ARG A 151 9.49 -12.98 10.82
N ASP A 152 9.82 -12.11 9.86
CA ASP A 152 10.82 -12.38 8.83
C ASP A 152 12.21 -12.62 9.41
N LEU A 153 12.58 -11.89 10.46
CA LEU A 153 13.85 -12.08 11.16
C LEU A 153 13.90 -13.45 11.85
N ILE A 154 12.81 -13.83 12.51
CA ILE A 154 12.69 -15.14 13.17
C ILE A 154 12.77 -16.25 12.14
N ASN A 155 12.00 -16.17 11.05
CA ASN A 155 11.99 -17.12 9.96
C ASN A 155 13.39 -17.29 9.35
N GLY A 156 14.11 -16.18 9.13
CA GLY A 156 15.48 -16.17 8.61
C GLY A 156 16.47 -16.88 9.54
N LYS A 157 16.47 -16.52 10.84
CA LYS A 157 17.32 -17.15 11.86
C LYS A 157 17.00 -18.64 12.05
N MET A 158 15.71 -18.98 12.09
CA MET A 158 15.31 -20.39 12.18
C MET A 158 15.79 -21.20 10.98
N ARG A 159 15.62 -20.67 9.76
CA ARG A 159 16.08 -21.32 8.53
C ARG A 159 17.59 -21.58 8.58
N GLU A 160 18.38 -20.60 8.96
CA GLU A 160 19.84 -20.70 9.04
C GLU A 160 20.30 -21.81 10.00
N VAL A 161 19.79 -21.78 11.24
CA VAL A 161 20.15 -22.78 12.27
C VAL A 161 19.66 -24.18 11.91
N LEU A 162 18.44 -24.28 11.34
CA LEU A 162 17.86 -25.57 10.97
C LEU A 162 18.60 -26.16 9.76
N ASP A 163 18.92 -25.36 8.74
CA ASP A 163 19.63 -25.82 7.53
C ASP A 163 21.03 -26.34 7.89
N GLU A 164 21.79 -25.60 8.71
CA GLU A 164 23.11 -26.02 9.20
C GLU A 164 23.04 -27.36 9.98
N ALA A 165 22.06 -27.50 10.84
CA ALA A 165 21.93 -28.72 11.64
C ALA A 165 21.45 -29.92 10.82
N THR A 166 20.58 -29.72 9.83
CA THR A 166 19.98 -30.80 9.02
C THR A 166 20.86 -31.22 7.85
N ASP A 167 21.84 -30.42 7.44
CA ASP A 167 22.79 -30.78 6.37
C ASP A 167 23.53 -32.08 6.67
N LYS A 168 23.87 -32.34 7.93
CA LYS A 168 24.48 -33.61 8.38
C LYS A 168 23.60 -34.83 8.08
N TRP A 169 22.28 -34.64 8.08
CA TRP A 169 21.30 -35.69 7.81
C TRP A 169 20.96 -35.80 6.32
N GLY A 170 21.56 -34.97 5.46
CA GLY A 170 21.28 -34.95 4.02
C GLY A 170 19.90 -34.33 3.71
N VAL A 171 19.47 -33.35 4.48
CA VAL A 171 18.23 -32.62 4.30
C VAL A 171 18.53 -31.14 4.21
N LYS A 172 17.93 -30.47 3.23
CA LYS A 172 18.03 -29.03 3.05
C LYS A 172 16.73 -28.37 3.48
N VAL A 173 16.83 -27.37 4.34
CA VAL A 173 15.72 -26.52 4.74
C VAL A 173 15.64 -25.31 3.83
N ASN A 174 14.61 -25.25 3.00
CA ASN A 174 14.43 -24.17 2.04
C ASN A 174 13.81 -22.93 2.70
N ARG A 175 12.77 -23.14 3.51
CA ARG A 175 12.01 -22.06 4.14
C ARG A 175 11.38 -22.49 5.46
N VAL A 176 11.28 -21.54 6.40
CA VAL A 176 10.56 -21.68 7.64
C VAL A 176 9.56 -20.54 7.72
N GLU A 177 8.35 -20.82 8.14
CA GLU A 177 7.29 -19.82 8.31
C GLU A 177 6.58 -20.02 9.63
N LEU A 178 6.51 -18.97 10.42
CA LEU A 178 5.63 -18.92 11.59
C LEU A 178 4.18 -18.70 11.13
N GLN A 179 3.27 -19.56 11.57
CA GLN A 179 1.84 -19.43 11.28
C GLN A 179 1.19 -18.46 12.27
N ASP A 180 1.06 -18.90 13.50
CA ASP A 180 0.38 -18.15 14.54
C ASP A 180 1.30 -17.87 15.71
N ILE A 181 1.18 -16.65 16.26
CA ILE A 181 1.81 -16.22 17.50
C ILE A 181 0.67 -15.70 18.37
N SER A 182 0.29 -16.48 19.39
CA SER A 182 -0.87 -16.19 20.24
C SER A 182 -0.41 -15.88 21.66
N PRO A 183 -0.45 -14.62 22.09
CA PRO A 183 -0.23 -14.26 23.48
C PRO A 183 -1.46 -14.63 24.33
N PRO A 184 -1.34 -14.71 25.66
CA PRO A 184 -2.45 -14.90 26.57
C PRO A 184 -3.50 -13.79 26.39
N HIS A 185 -4.76 -14.12 26.60
CA HIS A 185 -5.90 -13.20 26.38
C HIS A 185 -5.78 -11.90 27.19
N THR A 186 -5.29 -11.97 28.42
CA THR A 186 -5.07 -10.81 29.29
C THR A 186 -4.04 -9.82 28.72
N VAL A 187 -2.98 -10.34 28.11
CA VAL A 187 -1.94 -9.53 27.48
C VAL A 187 -2.45 -8.94 26.17
N GLN A 188 -3.20 -9.73 25.40
CA GLN A 188 -3.81 -9.26 24.16
C GLN A 188 -4.78 -8.09 24.43
N GLU A 189 -5.66 -8.18 25.43
CA GLU A 189 -6.55 -7.08 25.82
C GLU A 189 -5.79 -5.81 26.24
N ALA A 190 -4.71 -5.98 27.02
CA ALA A 190 -3.87 -4.85 27.42
C ALA A 190 -3.20 -4.18 26.24
N MET A 191 -2.65 -4.96 25.32
CA MET A 191 -2.03 -4.46 24.07
C MET A 191 -3.06 -3.76 23.17
N GLU A 192 -4.24 -4.32 23.00
CA GLU A 192 -5.31 -3.70 22.22
C GLU A 192 -5.70 -2.33 22.79
N LYS A 193 -5.83 -2.24 24.12
CA LYS A 193 -6.13 -0.98 24.81
C LYS A 193 -5.01 0.05 24.62
N GLN A 194 -3.75 -0.39 24.77
CA GLN A 194 -2.59 0.47 24.55
C GLN A 194 -2.51 0.96 23.11
N MET A 195 -2.64 0.06 22.14
CA MET A 195 -2.62 0.41 20.72
C MET A 195 -3.76 1.36 20.33
N ARG A 196 -4.95 1.17 20.90
CA ARG A 196 -6.08 2.09 20.69
C ARG A 196 -5.73 3.49 21.20
N ALA A 197 -5.27 3.60 22.44
CA ALA A 197 -4.87 4.88 23.03
C ALA A 197 -3.73 5.56 22.24
N GLU A 198 -2.77 4.81 21.73
CA GLU A 198 -1.70 5.36 20.91
C GLU A 198 -2.20 5.84 19.54
N ARG A 199 -3.10 5.08 18.91
CA ARG A 199 -3.76 5.50 17.64
C ARG A 199 -4.57 6.77 17.85
N ASP A 200 -5.35 6.84 18.91
CA ASP A 200 -6.17 8.02 19.25
C ASP A 200 -5.27 9.26 19.50
N LYS A 201 -4.15 9.07 20.22
CA LYS A 201 -3.15 10.12 20.41
C LYS A 201 -2.56 10.59 19.07
N ARG A 202 -2.14 9.67 18.22
CA ARG A 202 -1.58 10.01 16.89
C ARG A 202 -2.61 10.71 16.01
N ALA A 203 -3.86 10.24 16.01
CA ALA A 203 -4.96 10.89 15.27
C ALA A 203 -5.17 12.33 15.74
N THR A 204 -5.24 12.56 17.05
CA THR A 204 -5.40 13.92 17.62
C THR A 204 -4.25 14.85 17.25
N VAL A 205 -3.01 14.34 17.26
CA VAL A 205 -1.81 15.13 16.87
C VAL A 205 -1.87 15.48 15.38
N LEU A 206 -2.16 14.49 14.52
CA LEU A 206 -2.27 14.70 13.08
C LEU A 206 -3.40 15.67 12.71
N ASP A 207 -4.55 15.58 13.39
CA ASP A 207 -5.67 16.48 13.19
C ASP A 207 -5.29 17.93 13.57
N ALA A 208 -4.60 18.11 14.71
CA ALA A 208 -4.12 19.42 15.13
C ALA A 208 -3.07 20.01 14.18
N GLU A 209 -2.15 19.18 13.68
CA GLU A 209 -1.16 19.59 12.67
C GLU A 209 -1.82 19.94 11.34
N ALA A 210 -2.80 19.15 10.89
CA ALA A 210 -3.57 19.42 9.68
C ALA A 210 -4.37 20.71 9.78
N GLU A 211 -5.01 20.97 10.93
CA GLU A 211 -5.73 22.22 11.19
C GLU A 211 -4.80 23.43 11.17
N LYS A 212 -3.64 23.32 11.84
CA LYS A 212 -2.59 24.36 11.83
C LYS A 212 -2.13 24.65 10.39
N LEU A 213 -1.77 23.62 9.64
CA LEU A 213 -1.31 23.76 8.26
C LEU A 213 -2.39 24.36 7.36
N SER A 214 -3.64 23.93 7.51
CA SER A 214 -4.79 24.48 6.79
C SER A 214 -4.99 25.97 7.06
N LYS A 215 -4.87 26.40 8.32
CA LYS A 215 -4.96 27.84 8.69
C LYS A 215 -3.81 28.64 8.08
N ILE A 216 -2.58 28.12 8.10
CA ILE A 216 -1.42 28.79 7.50
C ILE A 216 -1.62 28.94 5.99
N LEU A 217 -1.94 27.83 5.28
CA LEU A 217 -2.15 27.87 3.85
C LEU A 217 -3.29 28.77 3.39
N ARG A 218 -4.38 28.83 4.19
CA ARG A 218 -5.49 29.77 3.93
C ARG A 218 -5.04 31.22 4.09
N ALA A 219 -4.30 31.53 5.16
CA ALA A 219 -3.80 32.87 5.38
C ALA A 219 -2.80 33.31 4.29
N GLU A 220 -1.91 32.40 3.87
CA GLU A 220 -1.00 32.63 2.75
C GLU A 220 -1.77 32.83 1.44
N GLY A 221 -2.76 32.00 1.16
CA GLY A 221 -3.61 32.13 -0.03
C GLY A 221 -4.38 33.46 -0.09
N VAL A 222 -4.92 33.92 1.05
CA VAL A 222 -5.56 35.23 1.14
C VAL A 222 -4.56 36.36 0.88
N ARG A 223 -3.39 36.33 1.56
CA ARG A 223 -2.33 37.31 1.36
C ARG A 223 -1.89 37.38 -0.13
N ASP A 224 -1.62 36.24 -0.72
CA ASP A 224 -1.12 36.17 -2.11
C ASP A 224 -2.22 36.63 -3.10
N SER A 225 -3.48 36.33 -2.82
CA SER A 225 -4.62 36.83 -3.60
C SER A 225 -4.74 38.36 -3.51
N GLU A 226 -4.64 38.94 -2.31
CA GLU A 226 -4.69 40.41 -2.12
C GLU A 226 -3.53 41.11 -2.81
N ILE A 227 -2.32 40.54 -2.73
CA ILE A 227 -1.12 41.07 -3.43
C ILE A 227 -1.34 41.01 -4.95
N ALA A 228 -1.80 39.88 -5.49
CA ALA A 228 -2.06 39.71 -6.91
C ALA A 228 -3.15 40.65 -7.42
N GLU A 229 -4.22 40.87 -6.66
CA GLU A 229 -5.28 41.80 -6.96
C GLU A 229 -4.77 43.25 -6.94
N ALA A 230 -4.02 43.62 -5.90
CA ALA A 230 -3.42 44.96 -5.80
C ALA A 230 -2.46 45.25 -6.96
N GLU A 231 -1.65 44.28 -7.34
CA GLU A 231 -0.72 44.38 -8.47
C GLU A 231 -1.46 44.44 -9.81
N GLY A 232 -2.51 43.63 -10.00
CA GLY A 232 -3.41 43.69 -11.14
C GLY A 232 -4.09 45.07 -11.28
N ASN A 233 -4.59 45.61 -10.20
CA ASN A 233 -5.21 46.92 -10.12
C ASN A 233 -4.19 48.06 -10.45
N ARG A 234 -2.98 47.94 -9.93
CA ARG A 234 -1.87 48.88 -10.25
C ARG A 234 -1.54 48.83 -11.74
N GLN A 235 -1.36 47.65 -12.30
CA GLN A 235 -1.05 47.48 -13.74
C GLN A 235 -2.19 48.02 -14.61
N ALA A 236 -3.45 47.74 -14.25
CA ALA A 236 -4.61 48.24 -14.96
C ALA A 236 -4.66 49.76 -14.99
N ARG A 237 -4.37 50.43 -13.85
CA ARG A 237 -4.31 51.90 -13.77
C ARG A 237 -3.19 52.45 -14.66
N VAL A 238 -1.98 51.83 -14.63
CA VAL A 238 -0.85 52.27 -15.48
C VAL A 238 -1.18 52.12 -16.96
N LEU A 239 -1.78 50.98 -17.33
CA LEU A 239 -2.16 50.74 -18.75
C LEU A 239 -3.27 51.69 -19.20
N ARG A 240 -4.27 52.00 -18.36
CA ARG A 240 -5.30 52.98 -18.68
C ARG A 240 -4.68 54.36 -18.86
N ALA A 241 -3.84 54.84 -17.93
CA ALA A 241 -3.17 56.13 -18.03
C ALA A 241 -2.29 56.24 -19.26
N LYS A 242 -1.61 55.16 -19.65
CA LYS A 242 -0.83 55.12 -20.91
C LYS A 242 -1.74 55.20 -22.13
N GLY A 243 -2.82 54.43 -22.16
CA GLY A 243 -3.80 54.48 -23.25
C GLY A 243 -4.46 55.84 -23.40
N GLU A 244 -4.78 56.51 -22.28
CA GLU A 244 -5.33 57.87 -22.26
C GLU A 244 -4.28 58.88 -22.79
N ALA A 245 -2.99 58.74 -22.40
CA ALA A 245 -1.92 59.60 -22.88
C ALA A 245 -1.67 59.39 -24.39
N GLU A 246 -1.63 58.17 -24.90
CA GLU A 246 -1.54 57.86 -26.30
C GLU A 246 -2.76 58.38 -27.08
N GLY A 247 -3.96 58.21 -26.53
CA GLY A 247 -5.18 58.77 -27.12
C GLY A 247 -5.14 60.28 -27.24
N LEU A 248 -4.63 60.98 -26.20
CA LEU A 248 -4.41 62.42 -26.24
C LEU A 248 -3.40 62.87 -27.30
N GLU A 249 -2.31 62.14 -27.47
CA GLU A 249 -1.31 62.38 -28.51
C GLU A 249 -1.91 62.26 -29.91
N ILE A 250 -2.68 61.21 -30.16
CA ILE A 250 -3.36 61.00 -31.44
C ILE A 250 -4.35 62.14 -31.74
N VAL A 251 -5.14 62.55 -30.71
CA VAL A 251 -6.06 63.67 -30.87
C VAL A 251 -5.33 64.99 -31.09
N ARG A 252 -4.24 65.24 -30.36
CA ARG A 252 -3.41 66.41 -30.55
C ARG A 252 -2.85 66.50 -32.00
N ASP A 253 -2.33 65.39 -32.50
CA ASP A 253 -1.74 65.30 -33.84
C ASP A 253 -2.81 65.40 -34.93
N ALA A 254 -4.00 64.88 -34.69
CA ALA A 254 -5.15 65.09 -35.61
C ALA A 254 -5.69 66.54 -35.65
N LEU A 255 -5.56 67.29 -34.57
CA LEU A 255 -6.00 68.67 -34.43
C LEU A 255 -4.88 69.71 -34.73
N ALA A 256 -3.71 69.26 -35.14
CA ALA A 256 -2.53 70.12 -35.42
C ALA A 256 -2.75 71.19 -36.56
N GLY A 257 -3.96 71.29 -37.14
CA GLY A 257 -4.37 72.27 -38.10
C GLY A 257 -5.55 73.18 -37.69
N VAL A 258 -6.06 73.03 -36.47
CA VAL A 258 -7.23 73.75 -35.98
C VAL A 258 -6.90 74.31 -34.59
N ASP A 259 -7.25 75.62 -34.38
CA ASP A 259 -7.04 76.35 -33.08
C ASP A 259 -7.81 75.77 -31.88
N ALA A 260 -8.00 74.47 -31.81
CA ALA A 260 -8.74 73.81 -30.78
C ALA A 260 -7.80 73.06 -29.77
N ASN A 261 -7.91 73.38 -28.50
CA ASN A 261 -7.12 72.76 -27.43
C ASN A 261 -7.57 71.30 -27.18
N ALA A 262 -6.77 70.30 -27.52
CA ALA A 262 -7.07 68.87 -27.39
C ALA A 262 -7.51 68.48 -25.96
N ALA A 263 -7.00 69.15 -24.94
CA ALA A 263 -7.40 68.97 -23.54
C ALA A 263 -8.86 69.41 -23.27
N GLN A 264 -9.32 70.48 -23.90
CA GLN A 264 -10.71 70.94 -23.76
C GLN A 264 -11.70 69.97 -24.44
N TYR A 265 -11.31 69.36 -25.57
CA TYR A 265 -12.12 68.38 -26.25
C TYR A 265 -12.33 67.11 -25.37
N GLN A 266 -11.28 66.64 -24.72
CA GLN A 266 -11.36 65.46 -23.88
C GLN A 266 -12.14 65.73 -22.60
N ILE A 267 -12.00 66.88 -21.98
CA ILE A 267 -12.82 67.30 -20.81
C ILE A 267 -14.30 67.35 -21.22
N ALA A 268 -14.59 67.84 -22.42
CA ALA A 268 -15.95 67.87 -22.93
C ALA A 268 -16.54 66.46 -23.15
N LEU A 269 -15.74 65.52 -23.75
CA LEU A 269 -16.17 64.13 -23.91
C LEU A 269 -16.39 63.41 -22.59
N GLN A 270 -15.49 63.60 -21.64
CA GLN A 270 -15.59 62.96 -20.32
C GLN A 270 -16.77 63.52 -19.49
N TYR A 271 -17.06 64.80 -19.72
CA TYR A 271 -18.24 65.42 -19.13
C TYR A 271 -19.54 64.91 -19.74
N LEU A 272 -19.58 64.71 -21.07
CA LEU A 272 -20.73 64.09 -21.74
C LEU A 272 -20.95 62.62 -21.32
N GLU A 273 -19.86 61.90 -21.14
CA GLU A 273 -19.92 60.49 -20.66
C GLU A 273 -20.42 60.39 -19.24
N THR A 274 -19.98 61.28 -18.34
CA THR A 274 -20.49 61.36 -16.97
C THR A 274 -21.94 61.81 -16.92
N LEU A 275 -22.39 62.74 -17.75
CA LEU A 275 -23.78 63.12 -17.89
C LEU A 275 -24.64 61.99 -18.46
N GLY A 276 -24.13 61.26 -19.44
CA GLY A 276 -24.77 60.06 -20.02
C GLY A 276 -24.93 58.97 -18.97
N GLY A 277 -23.90 58.74 -18.14
CA GLY A 277 -23.95 57.79 -17.01
C GLY A 277 -24.96 58.17 -15.90
N LEU A 278 -25.06 59.48 -15.64
CA LEU A 278 -26.06 60.02 -14.70
C LEU A 278 -27.48 59.90 -15.24
N ALA A 279 -27.68 60.09 -16.54
CA ALA A 279 -28.98 59.93 -17.20
C ALA A 279 -29.41 58.47 -17.30
N ALA A 280 -28.47 57.54 -17.55
CA ALA A 280 -28.77 56.09 -17.65
C ALA A 280 -29.13 55.46 -16.28
N ASN A 281 -28.59 55.97 -15.18
CA ASN A 281 -28.86 55.46 -13.80
C ASN A 281 -29.97 56.24 -13.07
N GLY A 282 -30.85 56.93 -13.76
CA GLY A 282 -31.86 57.82 -13.24
C GLY A 282 -33.02 57.11 -12.55
N ARG A 283 -32.92 56.90 -11.25
CA ARG A 283 -34.05 56.81 -10.32
C ARG A 283 -33.80 57.79 -9.17
N GLY A 284 -34.44 58.94 -9.23
CA GLY A 284 -34.47 59.93 -8.19
C GLY A 284 -34.03 61.34 -8.64
N ASP A 285 -34.66 62.42 -8.08
CA ASP A 285 -34.31 63.81 -8.31
C ASP A 285 -32.86 64.12 -7.98
N LYS A 286 -32.05 64.33 -9.03
CA LYS A 286 -30.66 64.73 -8.88
C LYS A 286 -30.48 66.15 -9.42
N THR A 287 -30.11 67.09 -8.55
CA THR A 287 -29.76 68.43 -8.93
C THR A 287 -28.28 68.43 -9.40
N VAL A 288 -28.02 68.66 -10.69
CA VAL A 288 -26.69 68.75 -11.25
C VAL A 288 -26.26 70.22 -11.30
N PHE A 289 -25.21 70.53 -10.51
CA PHE A 289 -24.61 71.87 -10.56
C PHE A 289 -23.63 71.95 -11.74
N LEU A 290 -23.97 72.75 -12.74
CA LEU A 290 -23.10 73.05 -13.89
C LEU A 290 -22.29 74.30 -13.61
N PRO A 291 -20.95 74.30 -13.68
CA PRO A 291 -20.16 75.53 -13.62
C PRO A 291 -20.50 76.43 -14.82
N PHE A 292 -20.67 77.74 -14.55
CA PHE A 292 -21.09 78.73 -15.56
C PHE A 292 -20.20 78.80 -16.77
N GLU A 293 -18.93 78.49 -16.63
CA GLU A 293 -17.92 78.48 -17.74
C GLU A 293 -18.15 77.40 -18.78
N THR A 294 -18.77 76.28 -18.43
CA THR A 294 -19.09 75.15 -19.36
C THR A 294 -20.36 75.41 -20.16
N ALA A 295 -21.23 76.34 -19.71
CA ALA A 295 -22.47 76.71 -20.41
C ALA A 295 -22.18 77.40 -21.77
N ASN A 296 -21.06 78.12 -21.89
CA ASN A 296 -20.66 78.78 -23.17
C ASN A 296 -20.19 77.80 -24.24
N VAL A 297 -19.70 76.62 -23.85
CA VAL A 297 -19.29 75.55 -24.81
C VAL A 297 -20.52 74.74 -25.25
N LEU A 298 -21.56 74.68 -24.43
CA LEU A 298 -22.83 73.96 -24.69
C LEU A 298 -23.89 74.81 -25.38
N GLY A 299 -23.66 76.12 -25.56
CA GLY A 299 -24.55 77.04 -26.23
C GLY A 299 -24.84 76.72 -27.72
N GLY A 300 -24.16 75.75 -28.31
CA GLY A 300 -24.45 75.23 -29.64
C GLY A 300 -25.43 74.01 -29.68
N ILE A 301 -25.83 73.46 -28.52
CA ILE A 301 -26.74 72.33 -28.45
C ILE A 301 -28.06 72.75 -27.81
N GLY A 302 -28.92 73.30 -28.65
CA GLY A 302 -30.25 73.85 -28.28
C GLY A 302 -31.33 72.85 -27.96
N SER A 303 -31.04 71.77 -27.28
CA SER A 303 -32.05 70.74 -26.98
C SER A 303 -32.09 70.15 -25.58
N ILE A 304 -31.37 70.74 -24.59
CA ILE A 304 -31.42 70.23 -23.19
C ILE A 304 -32.75 70.56 -22.51
N LYS A 305 -33.48 71.60 -23.00
CA LYS A 305 -34.75 71.97 -22.45
C LYS A 305 -35.91 71.01 -22.75
N GLU A 306 -35.77 70.24 -23.84
CA GLU A 306 -36.78 69.25 -24.26
C GLU A 306 -36.61 67.88 -23.57
N LEU A 307 -35.37 67.56 -23.11
CA LEU A 307 -35.10 66.30 -22.38
C LEU A 307 -35.43 66.35 -20.89
N LEU A 308 -35.65 67.52 -20.31
CA LEU A 308 -35.96 67.71 -18.89
C LEU A 308 -37.40 68.09 -18.63
N GLY A 309 -38.24 68.18 -19.65
CA GLY A 309 -39.60 68.71 -19.51
C GLY A 309 -40.71 67.78 -19.96
N ASP A 310 -40.77 66.58 -19.52
CA ASP A 310 -42.03 65.85 -19.44
C ASP A 310 -41.97 64.70 -18.43
N SER A 311 -42.33 64.96 -17.18
CA SER A 311 -42.91 63.94 -16.29
C SER A 311 -44.04 64.59 -15.52
N GLY A 312 -45.23 64.39 -16.11
CA GLY A 312 -46.50 64.76 -15.54
C GLY A 312 -46.66 64.19 -14.14
N SER A 313 -47.27 65.04 -13.39
CA SER A 313 -47.88 64.76 -12.07
C SER A 313 -48.78 63.52 -12.09
N ASP A 314 -48.46 62.53 -11.30
CA ASP A 314 -49.48 61.67 -10.74
C ASP A 314 -49.35 61.57 -9.21
N ASN A 315 -50.35 62.14 -8.59
CA ASN A 315 -50.66 62.18 -7.21
C ASN A 315 -51.16 60.77 -6.78
N VAL A 316 -50.46 60.08 -5.89
CA VAL A 316 -51.04 58.96 -5.14
C VAL A 316 -50.64 59.06 -3.69
N ASP A 317 -51.62 59.37 -2.91
CA ASP A 317 -51.82 59.30 -1.47
C ASP A 317 -51.58 57.87 -0.98
N GLY A 318 -50.78 57.65 0.05
CA GLY A 318 -50.59 56.33 0.59
C GLY A 318 -49.77 56.27 1.88
N SER A 319 -50.41 56.17 2.96
CA SER A 319 -49.96 56.00 4.33
C SER A 319 -48.97 54.86 4.53
N PRO A 320 -48.06 54.93 5.53
CA PRO A 320 -47.08 53.86 5.76
C PRO A 320 -47.68 52.64 6.50
N PRO A 321 -47.20 51.40 6.21
CA PRO A 321 -47.60 50.19 6.94
C PRO A 321 -46.88 50.07 8.29
N PRO A 322 -47.48 49.35 9.27
CA PRO A 322 -46.92 49.20 10.60
C PRO A 322 -45.84 48.14 10.67
N LEU A 323 -44.90 48.37 11.60
CA LEU A 323 -43.79 47.46 11.92
C LEU A 323 -44.26 46.13 12.55
N PRO A 324 -43.70 44.99 12.25
CA PRO A 324 -43.94 43.74 12.97
C PRO A 324 -43.12 43.66 14.26
N ARG A 325 -43.76 43.06 15.26
CA ARG A 325 -43.21 42.74 16.58
C ARG A 325 -42.18 41.61 16.51
#